data_e1edacfc80e73b1647c484aaaf76d2f4
#
_entry.id   e1edacfc80e73b1647c484aaaf76d2f4
#
_cell.length_a   1.000
_cell.length_b   1.000
_cell.length_c   1.000
_cell.angle_alpha   90.00
_cell.angle_beta   90.00
_cell.angle_gamma   90.00
#
_symmetry.space_group_name_H-M   'P 1'
#
loop_
_entity.id
_entity.type
_entity.pdbx_description
1 polymer ?
#
loop_
_entity_poly.entity_id
_entity_poly.type
_entity_poly.pdbx_seq_one_letter_code
_entity_poly.pdbx_strand_id
1 'polypeptide(L)'
;MLTPCHIAGCKNSAPAALGEQKLCVLHYTLSLESSCSEMRRETALGNAPHERQREIMRFITESGEKLARVATSGMQLTDDLKARILSTFLTLMNLRENLDRANMRSSPGRTGALR
;
A
#
# COMPACT_ATOMS: atom_id res chain seq x y z
N MET A 1 -22.76 -15.19 0.03
CA MET A 1 -23.33 -13.84 0.00
C MET A 1 -22.23 -12.80 -0.04
N LEU A 2 -22.32 -11.87 -0.98
CA LEU A 2 -21.28 -10.86 -1.14
C LEU A 2 -21.53 -9.67 -0.21
N THR A 3 -20.46 -9.20 0.40
CA THR A 3 -20.52 -8.03 1.27
C THR A 3 -20.53 -6.75 0.39
N PRO A 4 -21.45 -5.83 0.61
CA PRO A 4 -21.45 -4.60 -0.17
C PRO A 4 -20.29 -3.70 0.24
N CYS A 5 -19.86 -2.85 -0.71
CA CYS A 5 -18.84 -1.86 -0.43
C CYS A 5 -19.35 -0.86 0.62
N HIS A 6 -18.49 -0.50 1.55
CA HIS A 6 -18.83 0.38 2.66
C HIS A 6 -19.13 1.82 2.22
N ILE A 7 -18.63 2.22 1.08
CA ILE A 7 -18.79 3.60 0.60
C ILE A 7 -20.25 3.86 0.20
N ALA A 8 -20.83 4.92 0.74
CA ALA A 8 -22.20 5.29 0.44
C ALA A 8 -22.39 5.51 -1.07
N GLY A 9 -23.46 4.93 -1.61
CA GLY A 9 -23.75 5.03 -3.03
C GLY A 9 -22.99 4.09 -3.94
N CYS A 10 -22.00 3.35 -3.40
CA CYS A 10 -21.29 2.37 -4.20
C CYS A 10 -22.09 1.08 -4.31
N LYS A 11 -22.26 0.58 -5.54
CA LYS A 11 -23.02 -0.64 -5.80
C LYS A 11 -22.12 -1.87 -5.97
N ASN A 12 -20.83 -1.70 -5.89
CA ASN A 12 -19.87 -2.80 -6.03
C ASN A 12 -19.80 -3.62 -4.75
N SER A 13 -19.37 -4.87 -4.88
CA SER A 13 -19.20 -5.75 -3.74
C SER A 13 -17.75 -5.75 -3.27
N ALA A 14 -17.56 -5.92 -1.97
CA ALA A 14 -16.23 -6.08 -1.39
C ALA A 14 -15.80 -7.54 -1.58
N PRO A 15 -14.68 -7.80 -2.26
CA PRO A 15 -14.24 -9.18 -2.50
C PRO A 15 -13.62 -9.81 -1.25
N ALA A 16 -13.77 -11.12 -1.14
CA ALA A 16 -13.19 -11.89 -0.03
C ALA A 16 -11.66 -11.77 0.01
N ALA A 17 -11.03 -11.55 -1.16
CA ALA A 17 -9.58 -11.40 -1.26
C ALA A 17 -9.04 -10.22 -0.44
N LEU A 18 -9.87 -9.21 -0.19
CA LEU A 18 -9.47 -8.06 0.62
C LEU A 18 -9.69 -8.28 2.13
N GLY A 19 -10.13 -9.46 2.52
CA GLY A 19 -10.31 -9.82 3.93
C GLY A 19 -11.37 -8.97 4.61
N GLU A 20 -11.01 -8.36 5.73
CA GLU A 20 -11.96 -7.56 6.52
C GLU A 20 -12.24 -6.17 5.94
N GLN A 21 -11.55 -5.79 4.88
CA GLN A 21 -11.80 -4.52 4.22
C GLN A 21 -13.17 -4.57 3.56
N LYS A 22 -14.08 -3.72 3.98
CA LYS A 22 -15.44 -3.67 3.43
C LYS A 22 -15.52 -2.69 2.28
N LEU A 23 -14.56 -2.78 1.36
CA LEU A 23 -14.44 -1.88 0.21
C LEU A 23 -14.34 -2.72 -1.06
N CYS A 24 -14.91 -2.22 -2.15
CA CYS A 24 -14.67 -2.83 -3.45
C CYS A 24 -13.22 -2.55 -3.86
N VAL A 25 -12.76 -3.25 -4.90
CA VAL A 25 -11.37 -3.12 -5.34
C VAL A 25 -11.01 -1.68 -5.66
N LEU A 26 -11.89 -0.97 -6.35
CA LEU A 26 -11.63 0.43 -6.71
C LEU A 26 -11.45 1.31 -5.49
N HIS A 27 -12.39 1.25 -4.54
CA HIS A 27 -12.31 2.10 -3.35
C HIS A 27 -11.15 1.73 -2.44
N TYR A 28 -10.82 0.44 -2.37
CA TYR A 28 -9.65 0.00 -1.64
C TYR A 28 -8.38 0.57 -2.25
N THR A 29 -8.26 0.49 -3.57
CA THR A 29 -7.09 1.01 -4.28
C THR A 29 -6.97 2.52 -4.11
N LEU A 30 -8.07 3.24 -4.20
CA LEU A 30 -8.07 4.69 -3.96
C LEU A 30 -7.62 5.04 -2.55
N SER A 31 -8.06 4.24 -1.58
CA SER A 31 -7.66 4.41 -0.19
C SER A 31 -6.14 4.23 -0.03
N LEU A 32 -5.59 3.21 -0.71
CA LEU A 32 -4.15 2.97 -0.68
C LEU A 32 -3.37 4.13 -1.30
N GLU A 33 -3.85 4.65 -2.41
CA GLU A 33 -3.20 5.78 -3.08
C GLU A 33 -3.11 6.98 -2.16
N SER A 34 -4.21 7.28 -1.46
CA SER A 34 -4.25 8.38 -0.52
C SER A 34 -3.28 8.18 0.64
N SER A 35 -3.28 6.99 1.22
CA SER A 35 -2.38 6.66 2.34
C SER A 35 -0.92 6.71 1.91
N CYS A 36 -0.61 6.22 0.71
CA CYS A 36 0.75 6.26 0.18
C CYS A 36 1.24 7.70 0.01
N SER A 37 0.37 8.59 -0.45
CA SER A 37 0.73 10.00 -0.62
C SER A 37 1.13 10.63 0.71
N GLU A 38 0.36 10.37 1.76
CA GLU A 38 0.66 10.88 3.09
C GLU A 38 1.96 10.31 3.64
N MET A 39 2.16 9.01 3.48
CA MET A 39 3.35 8.33 3.97
C MET A 39 4.61 8.77 3.22
N ARG A 40 4.48 9.03 1.91
CA ARG A 40 5.59 9.55 1.13
C ARG A 40 6.01 10.91 1.64
N ARG A 41 5.04 11.73 2.00
CA ARG A 41 5.34 13.06 2.54
C ARG A 41 6.08 12.94 3.87
N GLU A 42 5.64 12.04 4.74
CA GLU A 42 6.30 11.80 6.02
C GLU A 42 7.74 11.34 5.84
N THR A 43 7.96 10.38 4.94
CA THR A 43 9.28 9.82 4.73
C THR A 43 10.22 10.80 4.00
N ALA A 44 9.67 11.62 3.10
CA ALA A 44 10.47 12.61 2.39
C ALA A 44 11.03 13.67 3.32
N LEU A 45 10.27 14.03 4.37
CA LEU A 45 10.72 15.01 5.35
C LEU A 45 11.75 14.43 6.32
N GLY A 46 11.90 13.12 6.35
CA GLY A 46 12.85 12.47 7.24
C GLY A 46 12.48 12.53 8.70
N ASN A 47 11.23 12.87 9.01
CA ASN A 47 10.77 13.07 10.38
C ASN A 47 10.06 11.88 10.98
N ALA A 48 9.91 10.80 10.23
CA ALA A 48 9.19 9.63 10.75
C ALA A 48 10.05 8.88 11.77
N PRO A 49 9.54 8.70 13.00
CA PRO A 49 10.27 7.90 13.99
C PRO A 49 10.29 6.42 13.59
N HIS A 50 11.21 5.66 14.18
CA HIS A 50 11.37 4.25 13.85
C HIS A 50 10.07 3.45 14.00
N GLU A 51 9.31 3.76 15.01
CA GLU A 51 8.04 3.09 15.25
C GLU A 51 7.06 3.34 14.11
N ARG A 52 7.00 4.58 13.63
CA ARG A 52 6.16 4.93 12.49
C ARG A 52 6.66 4.27 11.21
N GLN A 53 7.97 4.18 11.04
CA GLN A 53 8.56 3.51 9.88
C GLN A 53 8.16 2.03 9.84
N ARG A 54 8.12 1.37 11.01
CA ARG A 54 7.68 -0.02 11.07
C ARG A 54 6.20 -0.17 10.72
N GLU A 55 5.39 0.78 11.16
CA GLU A 55 3.97 0.78 10.80
C GLU A 55 3.79 0.92 9.30
N ILE A 56 4.55 1.83 8.68
CA ILE A 56 4.49 2.05 7.24
C ILE A 56 4.94 0.79 6.49
N MET A 57 6.02 0.15 6.96
CA MET A 57 6.50 -1.09 6.34
C MET A 57 5.45 -2.19 6.42
N ARG A 58 4.77 -2.31 7.55
CA ARG A 58 3.68 -3.27 7.71
C ARG A 58 2.55 -2.96 6.75
N PHE A 59 2.20 -1.70 6.62
CA PHE A 59 1.17 -1.26 5.69
C PHE A 59 1.53 -1.66 4.26
N ILE A 60 2.77 -1.43 3.85
CA ILE A 60 3.25 -1.79 2.51
C ILE A 60 3.10 -3.29 2.28
N THR A 61 3.55 -4.10 3.23
CA THR A 61 3.50 -5.56 3.12
C THR A 61 2.06 -6.07 3.02
N GLU A 62 1.21 -5.64 3.94
CA GLU A 62 -0.18 -6.09 3.99
C GLU A 62 -0.97 -5.65 2.77
N SER A 63 -0.76 -4.40 2.35
CA SER A 63 -1.46 -3.86 1.18
C SER A 63 -1.02 -4.55 -0.09
N GLY A 64 0.28 -4.79 -0.23
CA GLY A 64 0.82 -5.49 -1.39
C GLY A 64 0.27 -6.90 -1.49
N GLU A 65 0.18 -7.61 -0.36
CA GLU A 65 -0.39 -8.96 -0.34
C GLU A 65 -1.85 -8.97 -0.75
N LYS A 66 -2.64 -8.01 -0.26
CA LYS A 66 -4.05 -7.93 -0.61
C LYS A 66 -4.26 -7.63 -2.08
N LEU A 67 -3.48 -6.71 -2.63
CA LEU A 67 -3.55 -6.41 -4.06
C LEU A 67 -3.15 -7.62 -4.90
N ALA A 68 -2.12 -8.35 -4.46
CA ALA A 68 -1.67 -9.55 -5.15
C ALA A 68 -2.77 -10.63 -5.15
N ARG A 69 -3.47 -10.80 -4.03
CA ARG A 69 -4.58 -11.75 -3.94
C ARG A 69 -5.69 -11.37 -4.92
N VAL A 70 -6.02 -10.08 -5.01
CA VAL A 70 -7.03 -9.61 -5.96
C VAL A 70 -6.59 -9.91 -7.38
N ALA A 71 -5.33 -9.61 -7.70
CA ALA A 71 -4.80 -9.80 -9.06
C ALA A 71 -4.79 -11.27 -9.47
N THR A 72 -4.61 -12.19 -8.51
CA THR A 72 -4.51 -13.62 -8.79
C THR A 72 -5.78 -14.41 -8.46
N SER A 73 -6.83 -13.72 -8.01
CA SER A 73 -8.06 -14.38 -7.56
C SER A 73 -8.97 -14.85 -8.70
N GLY A 74 -8.68 -14.46 -9.93
CA GLY A 74 -9.54 -14.76 -11.06
C GLY A 74 -10.71 -13.82 -11.23
N MET A 75 -10.79 -12.76 -10.42
CA MET A 75 -11.83 -11.76 -10.58
C MET A 75 -11.71 -11.07 -11.94
N GLN A 76 -12.86 -10.73 -12.50
CA GLN A 76 -12.86 -9.92 -13.71
C GLN A 76 -12.64 -8.47 -13.33
N LEU A 77 -11.54 -7.92 -13.78
CA LEU A 77 -11.18 -6.54 -13.53
C LEU A 77 -11.15 -5.79 -14.87
N THR A 78 -11.62 -4.54 -14.84
CA THR A 78 -11.51 -3.70 -16.03
C THR A 78 -10.04 -3.38 -16.28
N ASP A 79 -9.70 -3.02 -17.52
CA ASP A 79 -8.32 -2.65 -17.84
C ASP A 79 -7.86 -1.43 -17.04
N ASP A 80 -8.75 -0.47 -16.84
CA ASP A 80 -8.47 0.71 -16.04
C ASP A 80 -8.13 0.34 -14.60
N LEU A 81 -8.89 -0.59 -14.03
CA LEU A 81 -8.66 -1.02 -12.66
C LEU A 81 -7.37 -1.82 -12.53
N LYS A 82 -7.07 -2.67 -13.51
CA LYS A 82 -5.79 -3.39 -13.52
C LYS A 82 -4.61 -2.43 -13.57
N ALA A 83 -4.71 -1.41 -14.42
CA ALA A 83 -3.65 -0.40 -14.52
C ALA A 83 -3.48 0.36 -13.20
N ARG A 84 -4.58 0.67 -12.54
CA ARG A 84 -4.55 1.37 -11.26
C ARG A 84 -3.93 0.50 -10.16
N ILE A 85 -4.26 -0.79 -10.15
CA ILE A 85 -3.66 -1.73 -9.20
C ILE A 85 -2.15 -1.80 -9.40
N LEU A 86 -1.72 -1.93 -10.65
CA LEU A 86 -0.30 -1.98 -10.98
C LEU A 86 0.42 -0.69 -10.56
N SER A 87 -0.18 0.45 -10.86
CA SER A 87 0.37 1.74 -10.47
C SER A 87 0.50 1.84 -8.95
N THR A 88 -0.47 1.33 -8.22
CA THR A 88 -0.44 1.35 -6.75
C THR A 88 0.66 0.44 -6.21
N PHE A 89 0.87 -0.72 -6.83
CA PHE A 89 1.98 -1.60 -6.50
C PHE A 89 3.32 -0.87 -6.64
N LEU A 90 3.50 -0.18 -7.76
CA LEU A 90 4.73 0.58 -8.00
C LEU A 90 4.92 1.68 -6.96
N THR A 91 3.84 2.32 -6.56
CA THR A 91 3.89 3.34 -5.52
C THR A 91 4.31 2.74 -4.18
N LEU A 92 3.78 1.57 -3.83
CA LEU A 92 4.17 0.87 -2.61
C LEU A 92 5.65 0.49 -2.63
N MET A 93 6.14 0.01 -3.77
CA MET A 93 7.55 -0.34 -3.92
C MET A 93 8.45 0.89 -3.77
N ASN A 94 8.06 2.00 -4.35
CA ASN A 94 8.81 3.26 -4.21
C ASN A 94 8.84 3.72 -2.76
N LEU A 95 7.73 3.60 -2.07
CA LEU A 95 7.65 3.97 -0.66
C LEU A 95 8.61 3.12 0.17
N ARG A 96 8.66 1.83 -0.12
CA ARG A 96 9.56 0.91 0.55
C ARG A 96 11.01 1.30 0.32
N GLU A 97 11.37 1.61 -0.92
CA GLU A 97 12.73 2.04 -1.23
C GLU A 97 13.09 3.32 -0.50
N ASN A 98 12.17 4.26 -0.40
CA ASN A 98 12.40 5.51 0.32
C ASN A 98 12.67 5.24 1.80
N LEU A 99 11.93 4.30 2.40
CA LEU A 99 12.16 3.92 3.79
C LEU A 99 13.53 3.27 3.97
N ASP A 100 13.91 2.37 3.07
CA ASP A 100 15.21 1.70 3.15
C ASP A 100 16.35 2.71 3.04
N ARG A 101 16.24 3.68 2.15
CA ARG A 101 17.24 4.74 2.02
C ARG A 101 17.32 5.61 3.27
N ALA A 102 16.18 5.95 3.84
CA ALA A 102 16.12 6.76 5.05
C ALA A 102 16.78 6.02 6.21
N ASN A 103 16.53 4.70 6.33
CA ASN A 103 17.13 3.89 7.37
C ASN A 103 18.65 3.81 7.20
N MET A 104 19.13 3.66 5.98
CA MET A 104 20.56 3.62 5.71
C MET A 104 21.25 4.92 6.09
N ARG A 105 20.60 6.05 5.79
CA ARG A 105 21.15 7.35 6.11
C ARG A 105 21.16 7.63 7.61
N SER A 106 20.20 7.11 8.33
CA SER A 106 20.08 7.34 9.76
C SER A 106 20.84 6.32 10.59
N SER A 107 21.63 5.44 9.97
CA SER A 107 22.41 4.42 10.66
C SER A 107 23.91 4.66 10.43
N PRO A 108 24.49 5.67 11.10
CA PRO A 108 25.90 6.03 10.88
C PRO A 108 26.88 4.90 11.17
N GLY A 109 26.56 4.06 12.14
CA GLY A 109 27.43 2.91 12.44
C GLY A 109 27.53 1.94 11.30
N ARG A 110 26.42 1.67 10.65
CA ARG A 110 26.41 0.79 9.47
C ARG A 110 27.22 1.39 8.34
N THR A 111 27.04 2.68 8.10
CA THR A 111 27.77 3.36 7.06
C THR A 111 29.26 3.32 7.29
N GLY A 112 29.67 3.53 8.53
CA GLY A 112 31.07 3.47 8.90
C GLY A 112 31.66 2.06 8.75
N ALA A 113 30.88 1.05 9.08
CA ALA A 113 31.33 -0.32 8.99
C ALA A 113 31.55 -0.79 7.55
N LEU A 114 30.90 -0.17 6.59
CA LEU A 114 31.04 -0.54 5.18
C LEU A 114 32.26 0.03 4.51
N ARG A 115 33.05 0.79 5.23
CA ARG A 115 34.24 1.43 4.67
C ARG A 115 35.56 0.77 5.10
#